data_b75e4c2c50b7ba86ac0946676b71b44f
#
_entry.id   b75e4c2c50b7ba86ac0946676b71b44f
#
_cell.length_a   1.000
_cell.length_b   1.000
_cell.length_c   1.000
_cell.angle_alpha   90.00
_cell.angle_beta   90.00
_cell.angle_gamma   90.00
#
_symmetry.space_group_name_H-M   'P 1'
#
loop_
_entity.id
_entity.type
_entity.pdbx_description
1 polymer ?
#
loop_
_entity_poly.entity_id
_entity_poly.type
_entity_poly.pdbx_seq_one_letter_code
_entity_poly.pdbx_strand_id
1 'polypeptide(L)'
;MRGNLDALRNARVDVIVDSGDLAVLTPGALQTPYIEDAITAMGVGLPSREWELTPHAFRQWCAKMNVPASYLGRIADWGEHVKYSHLSMEVMNVHNSVEAKPLLLRCLYDEAEDHHICRAVLSPSYSFIENFDVLTAVFDGLRVVREEHGIGFEPGPASISDTHMRARINMPQLQMAADALLKDYRSPWTGNSGTDNPTVFMGIEIRNSEV
;
A
#
# COMPACT_ATOMS: atom_id res chain seq x y z
N MET A 1 -9.33 14.24 0.81
CA MET A 1 -8.88 13.00 0.14
C MET A 1 -7.96 13.29 -1.04
N ARG A 2 -8.34 14.11 -2.03
CA ARG A 2 -7.50 14.42 -3.21
C ARG A 2 -6.13 15.00 -2.82
N GLY A 3 -6.08 15.97 -1.91
CA GLY A 3 -4.82 16.57 -1.46
C GLY A 3 -3.83 15.60 -0.80
N ASN A 4 -4.34 14.59 -0.08
CA ASN A 4 -3.47 13.56 0.52
C ASN A 4 -2.91 12.60 -0.54
N LEU A 5 -3.68 12.30 -1.60
CA LEU A 5 -3.20 11.46 -2.69
C LEU A 5 -2.15 12.16 -3.55
N ASP A 6 -2.34 13.47 -3.80
CA ASP A 6 -1.35 14.29 -4.50
C ASP A 6 -0.04 14.38 -3.69
N ALA A 7 -0.11 14.54 -2.38
CA ALA A 7 1.06 14.56 -1.50
C ALA A 7 1.81 13.20 -1.54
N LEU A 8 1.09 12.09 -1.42
CA LEU A 8 1.68 10.74 -1.51
C LEU A 8 2.32 10.48 -2.89
N ARG A 9 1.70 10.96 -3.96
CA ARG A 9 2.25 10.84 -5.31
C ARG A 9 3.56 11.61 -5.46
N ASN A 10 3.66 12.80 -4.88
CA ASN A 10 4.85 13.65 -4.96
C ASN A 10 6.00 13.12 -4.09
N ALA A 11 5.68 12.50 -2.96
CA ALA A 11 6.66 11.91 -2.05
C ALA A 11 7.17 10.53 -2.51
N ARG A 12 6.55 9.94 -3.55
CA ARG A 12 6.90 8.61 -4.02
C ARG A 12 8.21 8.59 -4.78
N VAL A 13 9.03 7.59 -4.48
CA VAL A 13 10.26 7.25 -5.20
C VAL A 13 10.26 5.75 -5.45
N ASP A 14 10.27 5.35 -6.71
CA ASP A 14 10.38 3.96 -7.12
C ASP A 14 11.77 3.77 -7.74
N VAL A 15 12.59 2.90 -7.14
CA VAL A 15 13.97 2.68 -7.58
C VAL A 15 14.26 1.20 -7.75
N ILE A 16 15.06 0.86 -8.79
CA ILE A 16 15.60 -0.48 -8.96
C ILE A 16 17.02 -0.46 -8.44
N VAL A 17 17.31 -1.37 -7.52
CA VAL A 17 18.62 -1.52 -6.88
C VAL A 17 18.98 -3.00 -6.81
N ASP A 18 20.27 -3.31 -6.96
CA ASP A 18 20.73 -4.67 -6.72
C ASP A 18 20.74 -4.96 -5.20
N SER A 19 20.26 -6.13 -4.81
CA SER A 19 20.20 -6.49 -3.39
C SER A 19 21.60 -6.54 -2.75
N GLY A 20 22.64 -6.81 -3.54
CA GLY A 20 24.02 -6.80 -3.07
C GLY A 20 24.52 -5.42 -2.65
N ASP A 21 23.92 -4.36 -3.18
CA ASP A 21 24.25 -2.98 -2.86
C ASP A 21 23.47 -2.44 -1.63
N LEU A 22 22.52 -3.21 -1.12
CA LEU A 22 21.72 -2.85 0.06
C LEU A 22 22.46 -3.23 1.34
N ALA A 23 22.57 -2.31 2.27
CA ALA A 23 23.05 -2.59 3.61
C ALA A 23 21.90 -2.62 4.61
N VAL A 24 21.78 -3.68 5.39
CA VAL A 24 20.82 -3.78 6.49
C VAL A 24 21.45 -3.19 7.73
N LEU A 25 20.84 -2.10 8.23
CA LEU A 25 21.33 -1.38 9.41
C LEU A 25 20.67 -1.90 10.68
N THR A 26 19.39 -2.23 10.60
CA THR A 26 18.60 -2.86 11.66
C THR A 26 17.62 -3.84 11.04
N PRO A 27 16.98 -4.74 11.79
CA PRO A 27 15.96 -5.64 11.24
C PRO A 27 14.79 -4.95 10.52
N GLY A 28 14.61 -3.66 10.73
CA GLY A 28 13.54 -2.86 10.11
C GLY A 28 14.04 -1.74 9.20
N ALA A 29 15.33 -1.62 8.94
CA ALA A 29 15.88 -0.52 8.13
C ALA A 29 16.93 -0.99 7.12
N LEU A 30 16.80 -0.49 5.89
CA LEU A 30 17.73 -0.69 4.79
C LEU A 30 18.42 0.61 4.43
N GLN A 31 19.69 0.54 4.06
CA GLN A 31 20.42 1.64 3.44
C GLN A 31 20.59 1.35 1.96
N THR A 32 20.20 2.30 1.12
CA THR A 32 20.49 2.29 -0.32
C THR A 32 21.80 3.02 -0.60
N PRO A 33 22.55 2.63 -1.63
CA PRO A 33 23.65 3.43 -2.14
C PRO A 33 23.13 4.74 -2.76
N TYR A 34 24.03 5.58 -3.26
CA TYR A 34 23.66 6.67 -4.16
C TYR A 34 23.13 6.08 -5.48
N ILE A 35 21.94 6.53 -5.91
CA ILE A 35 21.29 6.07 -7.13
C ILE A 35 21.19 7.24 -8.10
N GLU A 36 22.01 7.23 -9.15
CA GLU A 36 22.15 8.33 -10.11
C GLU A 36 20.89 8.58 -10.93
N ASP A 37 20.24 7.50 -11.39
CA ASP A 37 19.09 7.57 -12.30
C ASP A 37 17.74 7.72 -11.59
N ALA A 38 17.71 7.84 -10.26
CA ALA A 38 16.48 8.01 -9.53
C ALA A 38 15.87 9.40 -9.81
N ILE A 39 14.59 9.44 -10.18
CA ILE A 39 13.83 10.68 -10.34
C ILE A 39 13.06 10.93 -9.04
N THR A 40 13.41 12.01 -8.36
CA THR A 40 12.77 12.45 -7.13
C THR A 40 12.04 13.77 -7.35
N ALA A 41 11.23 14.19 -6.39
CA ALA A 41 10.57 15.49 -6.42
C ALA A 41 11.57 16.68 -6.48
N MET A 42 12.83 16.46 -6.06
CA MET A 42 13.90 17.47 -6.05
C MET A 42 14.82 17.42 -7.27
N GLY A 43 14.64 16.43 -8.16
CA GLY A 43 15.45 16.30 -9.36
C GLY A 43 15.95 14.87 -9.60
N VAL A 44 17.09 14.75 -10.25
CA VAL A 44 17.71 13.47 -10.58
C VAL A 44 18.75 13.11 -9.51
N GLY A 45 18.81 11.84 -9.18
CA GLY A 45 19.68 11.28 -8.16
C GLY A 45 19.00 11.15 -6.80
N LEU A 46 19.20 10.00 -6.17
CA LEU A 46 18.80 9.72 -4.80
C LEU A 46 20.06 9.53 -3.96
N PRO A 47 20.29 10.35 -2.94
CA PRO A 47 21.45 10.20 -2.06
C PRO A 47 21.38 8.86 -1.32
N SER A 48 22.55 8.33 -0.90
CA SER A 48 22.59 7.19 0.02
C SER A 48 21.78 7.50 1.25
N ARG A 49 20.79 6.63 1.56
CA ARG A 49 19.80 6.92 2.59
C ARG A 49 19.35 5.67 3.30
N GLU A 50 19.01 5.85 4.58
CA GLU A 50 18.32 4.85 5.38
C GLU A 50 16.82 4.91 5.12
N TRP A 51 16.20 3.75 4.95
CA TRP A 51 14.78 3.57 4.74
C TRP A 51 14.21 2.68 5.82
N GLU A 52 13.21 3.14 6.52
CA GLU A 52 12.40 2.31 7.41
C GLU A 52 11.53 1.37 6.56
N LEU A 53 11.61 0.07 6.84
CA LEU A 53 10.76 -0.92 6.18
C LEU A 53 9.40 -1.02 6.87
N THR A 54 8.32 -0.87 6.11
CA THR A 54 7.03 -1.30 6.64
C THR A 54 7.03 -2.79 6.93
N PRO A 55 6.19 -3.29 7.84
CA PRO A 55 6.07 -4.73 8.09
C PRO A 55 5.74 -5.54 6.84
N HIS A 56 5.09 -4.91 5.85
CA HIS A 56 4.80 -5.52 4.55
C HIS A 56 6.07 -5.63 3.70
N ALA A 57 6.82 -4.54 3.53
CA ALA A 57 8.08 -4.51 2.79
C ALA A 57 9.10 -5.49 3.38
N PHE A 58 9.22 -5.54 4.72
CA PHE A 58 10.08 -6.50 5.40
C PHE A 58 9.75 -7.95 5.05
N ARG A 59 8.46 -8.33 5.08
CA ARG A 59 8.04 -9.69 4.69
C ARG A 59 8.31 -10.00 3.22
N GLN A 60 8.06 -9.04 2.33
CA GLN A 60 8.35 -9.20 0.90
C GLN A 60 9.84 -9.37 0.65
N TRP A 61 10.67 -8.56 1.31
CA TRP A 61 12.11 -8.67 1.20
C TRP A 61 12.61 -10.02 1.73
N CYS A 62 12.17 -10.45 2.92
CA CYS A 62 12.49 -11.77 3.45
C CYS A 62 12.11 -12.90 2.47
N ALA A 63 10.93 -12.82 1.85
CA ALA A 63 10.49 -13.78 0.85
C ALA A 63 11.39 -13.77 -0.40
N LYS A 64 11.84 -12.60 -0.84
CA LYS A 64 12.77 -12.47 -1.97
C LYS A 64 14.14 -13.11 -1.66
N MET A 65 14.60 -12.99 -0.43
CA MET A 65 15.89 -13.53 0.03
C MET A 65 15.79 -14.99 0.50
N ASN A 66 14.62 -15.65 0.40
CA ASN A 66 14.39 -16.99 0.92
C ASN A 66 14.65 -17.14 2.43
N VAL A 67 14.49 -16.06 3.19
CA VAL A 67 14.65 -16.06 4.64
C VAL A 67 13.28 -15.98 5.32
N PRO A 68 12.91 -16.90 6.22
CA PRO A 68 11.63 -16.81 6.90
C PRO A 68 11.55 -15.57 7.81
N ALA A 69 10.63 -14.65 7.52
CA ALA A 69 10.45 -13.42 8.31
C ALA A 69 10.22 -13.70 9.80
N SER A 70 9.48 -14.77 10.13
CA SER A 70 9.24 -15.20 11.52
C SER A 70 10.51 -15.66 12.24
N TYR A 71 11.49 -16.17 11.52
CA TYR A 71 12.79 -16.53 12.10
C TYR A 71 13.58 -15.28 12.48
N LEU A 72 13.66 -14.31 11.56
CA LEU A 72 14.34 -13.05 11.83
C LEU A 72 13.63 -12.26 12.95
N GLY A 73 12.30 -12.24 12.97
CA GLY A 73 11.53 -11.63 14.05
C GLY A 73 11.87 -12.24 15.42
N ARG A 74 11.94 -13.57 15.51
CA ARG A 74 12.34 -14.22 16.77
C ARG A 74 13.78 -13.91 17.20
N ILE A 75 14.72 -13.79 16.25
CA ILE A 75 16.09 -13.38 16.56
C ILE A 75 16.08 -11.92 17.08
N ALA A 76 15.28 -11.05 16.47
CA ALA A 76 15.14 -9.67 16.92
C ALA A 76 14.49 -9.57 18.31
N ASP A 77 13.50 -10.40 18.62
CA ASP A 77 12.86 -10.47 19.95
C ASP A 77 13.81 -10.96 21.05
N TRP A 78 14.85 -11.70 20.71
CA TRP A 78 15.93 -12.03 21.65
C TRP A 78 16.82 -10.83 21.98
N GLY A 79 16.50 -9.67 21.47
CA GLY A 79 17.25 -8.42 21.40
C GLY A 79 17.52 -7.68 22.70
N GLU A 80 17.11 -8.19 23.87
CA GLU A 80 17.76 -7.76 25.14
C GLU A 80 19.27 -8.13 25.15
N HIS A 81 19.68 -9.01 24.24
CA HIS A 81 21.05 -9.38 24.01
C HIS A 81 21.53 -8.78 22.67
N VAL A 82 22.16 -7.62 22.71
CA VAL A 82 22.75 -6.86 21.57
C VAL A 82 23.46 -7.75 20.53
N LYS A 83 23.97 -8.91 20.95
CA LYS A 83 24.61 -9.90 20.07
C LYS A 83 23.66 -10.53 19.04
N TYR A 84 22.37 -10.66 19.34
CA TYR A 84 21.44 -11.35 18.44
C TYR A 84 20.81 -10.42 17.40
N SER A 85 20.68 -9.13 17.70
CA SER A 85 20.26 -8.15 16.69
C SER A 85 21.30 -8.03 15.58
N HIS A 86 22.59 -8.05 15.91
CA HIS A 86 23.66 -8.08 14.92
C HIS A 86 23.64 -9.35 14.07
N LEU A 87 23.32 -10.51 14.66
CA LEU A 87 23.23 -11.76 13.90
C LEU A 87 22.15 -11.71 12.83
N SER A 88 20.98 -11.15 13.12
CA SER A 88 19.92 -11.01 12.12
C SER A 88 20.37 -10.12 10.96
N MET A 89 21.03 -9.00 11.24
CA MET A 89 21.57 -8.11 10.20
C MET A 89 22.64 -8.79 9.34
N GLU A 90 23.55 -9.53 9.95
CA GLU A 90 24.59 -10.28 9.24
C GLU A 90 23.99 -11.34 8.31
N VAL A 91 23.00 -12.11 8.80
CA VAL A 91 22.29 -13.09 7.99
C VAL A 91 21.63 -12.41 6.78
N MET A 92 20.99 -11.26 7.00
CA MET A 92 20.31 -10.51 5.95
C MET A 92 21.32 -9.97 4.92
N ASN A 93 22.44 -9.39 5.35
CA ASN A 93 23.49 -8.87 4.47
C ASN A 93 24.17 -9.98 3.66
N VAL A 94 24.40 -11.15 4.27
CA VAL A 94 24.92 -12.32 3.56
C VAL A 94 23.96 -12.77 2.46
N HIS A 95 22.68 -12.91 2.76
CA HIS A 95 21.68 -13.29 1.74
C HIS A 95 21.58 -12.26 0.62
N ASN A 96 21.60 -10.96 0.93
CA ASN A 96 21.62 -9.90 -0.07
C ASN A 96 22.80 -10.05 -1.05
N SER A 97 23.98 -10.40 -0.54
CA SER A 97 25.22 -10.46 -1.33
C SER A 97 25.39 -11.77 -2.08
N VAL A 98 25.03 -12.92 -1.47
CA VAL A 98 25.29 -14.24 -2.05
C VAL A 98 24.35 -14.54 -3.23
N GLU A 99 23.08 -14.10 -3.13
CA GLU A 99 22.08 -14.25 -4.18
C GLU A 99 21.64 -12.88 -4.69
N ALA A 100 22.62 -12.03 -5.02
CA ALA A 100 22.36 -10.67 -5.49
C ALA A 100 21.41 -10.68 -6.70
N LYS A 101 20.37 -9.86 -6.62
CA LYS A 101 19.35 -9.73 -7.67
C LYS A 101 18.71 -8.35 -7.66
N PRO A 102 18.25 -7.87 -8.81
CA PRO A 102 17.59 -6.59 -8.87
C PRO A 102 16.25 -6.62 -8.14
N LEU A 103 16.00 -5.60 -7.35
CA LEU A 103 14.78 -5.38 -6.58
C LEU A 103 14.17 -4.01 -6.93
N LEU A 104 12.88 -3.94 -7.06
CA LEU A 104 12.15 -2.68 -7.14
C LEU A 104 11.73 -2.27 -5.72
N LEU A 105 12.29 -1.18 -5.22
CA LEU A 105 11.90 -0.58 -3.95
C LEU A 105 10.86 0.51 -4.22
N ARG A 106 9.72 0.43 -3.55
CA ARG A 106 8.70 1.49 -3.54
C ARG A 106 8.79 2.26 -2.25
N CYS A 107 9.25 3.47 -2.36
CA CYS A 107 9.55 4.32 -1.21
C CYS A 107 8.68 5.58 -1.18
N LEU A 108 8.49 6.12 0.01
CA LEU A 108 8.02 7.48 0.25
C LEU A 108 9.20 8.28 0.80
N TYR A 109 9.48 9.38 0.13
CA TYR A 109 10.56 10.28 0.46
C TYR A 109 10.00 11.68 0.64
N ASP A 110 9.94 12.13 1.87
CA ASP A 110 9.55 13.49 2.22
C ASP A 110 10.65 14.10 3.10
N GLU A 111 11.46 14.94 2.48
CA GLU A 111 12.58 15.59 3.17
C GLU A 111 12.09 16.63 4.19
N ALA A 112 10.93 17.23 3.96
CA ALA A 112 10.40 18.26 4.86
C ALA A 112 9.91 17.66 6.19
N GLU A 113 9.43 16.41 6.16
CA GLU A 113 8.93 15.70 7.33
C GLU A 113 9.93 14.64 7.85
N ASP A 114 11.13 14.55 7.25
CA ASP A 114 12.15 13.53 7.56
C ASP A 114 11.58 12.08 7.51
N HIS A 115 10.68 11.84 6.56
CA HIS A 115 9.99 10.57 6.38
C HIS A 115 10.60 9.78 5.23
N HIS A 116 11.25 8.67 5.55
CA HIS A 116 11.95 7.81 4.60
C HIS A 116 11.49 6.37 4.78
N ILE A 117 10.40 6.00 4.12
CA ILE A 117 9.75 4.71 4.31
C ILE A 117 9.82 3.90 3.03
N CYS A 118 10.33 2.67 3.09
CA CYS A 118 10.18 1.67 2.05
C CYS A 118 8.88 0.87 2.30
N ARG A 119 7.90 1.06 1.42
CA ARG A 119 6.57 0.45 1.53
C ARG A 119 6.52 -0.96 0.97
N ALA A 120 7.32 -1.23 -0.08
CA ALA A 120 7.33 -2.53 -0.74
C ALA A 120 8.68 -2.84 -1.37
N VAL A 121 8.97 -4.15 -1.42
CA VAL A 121 10.13 -4.74 -2.11
C VAL A 121 9.62 -5.74 -3.13
N LEU A 122 9.66 -5.36 -4.40
CA LEU A 122 9.02 -6.04 -5.50
C LEU A 122 10.03 -6.58 -6.51
N SER A 123 9.54 -7.34 -7.49
CA SER A 123 10.33 -7.69 -8.68
C SER A 123 10.40 -6.47 -9.61
N PRO A 124 11.49 -6.23 -10.33
CA PRO A 124 11.57 -5.17 -11.34
C PRO A 124 10.52 -5.28 -12.46
N SER A 125 9.99 -6.49 -12.69
CA SER A 125 8.93 -6.74 -13.67
C SER A 125 7.52 -6.50 -13.12
N TYR A 126 7.40 -6.10 -11.85
CA TYR A 126 6.09 -5.86 -11.26
C TYR A 126 5.44 -4.61 -11.87
N SER A 127 4.22 -4.79 -12.36
CA SER A 127 3.39 -3.69 -12.88
C SER A 127 2.35 -3.33 -11.82
N PHE A 128 2.33 -2.09 -11.42
CA PHE A 128 1.37 -1.58 -10.43
C PHE A 128 0.43 -0.55 -11.07
N ILE A 129 -0.76 -0.45 -10.50
CA ILE A 129 -1.74 0.57 -10.87
C ILE A 129 -1.88 1.50 -9.67
N GLU A 130 -1.63 2.78 -9.90
CA GLU A 130 -1.68 3.79 -8.86
C GLU A 130 -3.10 4.01 -8.32
N ASN A 131 -3.24 4.22 -7.02
CA ASN A 131 -4.52 4.55 -6.40
C ASN A 131 -5.16 5.78 -7.03
N PHE A 132 -4.36 6.78 -7.39
CA PHE A 132 -4.81 8.00 -8.05
C PHE A 132 -5.41 7.70 -9.42
N ASP A 133 -4.76 6.86 -10.22
CA ASP A 133 -5.22 6.52 -11.57
C ASP A 133 -6.51 5.71 -11.53
N VAL A 134 -6.61 4.75 -10.59
CA VAL A 134 -7.84 3.97 -10.36
C VAL A 134 -9.00 4.89 -10.00
N LEU A 135 -8.81 5.80 -9.05
CA LEU A 135 -9.88 6.72 -8.65
C LEU A 135 -10.26 7.67 -9.78
N THR A 136 -9.29 8.19 -10.52
CA THR A 136 -9.56 9.08 -11.65
C THR A 136 -10.38 8.37 -12.71
N ALA A 137 -9.99 7.15 -13.10
CA ALA A 137 -10.73 6.36 -14.07
C ALA A 137 -12.16 6.05 -13.60
N VAL A 138 -12.34 5.72 -12.32
CA VAL A 138 -13.67 5.47 -11.75
C VAL A 138 -14.53 6.74 -11.77
N PHE A 139 -13.99 7.88 -11.34
CA PHE A 139 -14.75 9.14 -11.33
C PHE A 139 -15.11 9.61 -12.75
N ASP A 140 -14.25 9.40 -13.74
CA ASP A 140 -14.54 9.71 -15.12
C ASP A 140 -15.66 8.80 -15.65
N GLY A 141 -15.63 7.51 -15.36
CA GLY A 141 -16.74 6.60 -15.71
C GLY A 141 -18.05 6.97 -15.03
N LEU A 142 -18.02 7.31 -13.73
CA LEU A 142 -19.21 7.74 -13.01
C LEU A 142 -19.80 9.05 -13.54
N ARG A 143 -18.94 9.97 -14.03
CA ARG A 143 -19.40 11.19 -14.68
C ARG A 143 -20.23 10.88 -15.93
N VAL A 144 -19.73 9.97 -16.77
CA VAL A 144 -20.48 9.52 -17.98
C VAL A 144 -21.82 8.91 -17.59
N VAL A 145 -21.85 8.01 -16.61
CA VAL A 145 -23.10 7.38 -16.15
C VAL A 145 -24.09 8.43 -15.61
N ARG A 146 -23.61 9.44 -14.91
CA ARG A 146 -24.43 10.54 -14.42
C ARG A 146 -25.03 11.36 -15.58
N GLU A 147 -24.24 11.66 -16.59
CA GLU A 147 -24.65 12.43 -17.77
C GLU A 147 -25.69 11.66 -18.60
N GLU A 148 -25.49 10.35 -18.79
CA GLU A 148 -26.36 9.52 -19.62
C GLU A 148 -27.64 9.04 -18.92
N HIS A 149 -27.56 8.75 -17.62
CA HIS A 149 -28.64 8.09 -16.89
C HIS A 149 -29.22 8.92 -15.72
N GLY A 150 -28.65 10.09 -15.45
CA GLY A 150 -29.11 10.96 -14.36
C GLY A 150 -28.88 10.40 -12.94
N ILE A 151 -28.05 9.35 -12.80
CA ILE A 151 -27.77 8.72 -11.51
C ILE A 151 -26.80 9.57 -10.71
N GLY A 152 -27.20 9.99 -9.51
CA GLY A 152 -26.34 10.71 -8.58
C GLY A 152 -25.46 9.77 -7.78
N PHE A 153 -24.24 10.23 -7.47
CA PHE A 153 -23.25 9.51 -6.68
C PHE A 153 -22.83 10.34 -5.48
N GLU A 154 -22.70 9.68 -4.34
CA GLU A 154 -22.25 10.29 -3.09
C GLU A 154 -20.99 9.56 -2.59
N PRO A 155 -19.94 10.29 -2.13
CA PRO A 155 -18.79 9.67 -1.53
C PRO A 155 -19.18 8.96 -0.23
N GLY A 156 -18.79 7.71 -0.11
CA GLY A 156 -18.88 6.92 1.11
C GLY A 156 -17.55 6.89 1.87
N PRO A 157 -17.43 6.00 2.85
CA PRO A 157 -16.18 5.81 3.59
C PRO A 157 -15.02 5.45 2.67
N ALA A 158 -13.84 6.02 2.96
CA ALA A 158 -12.61 5.70 2.26
C ALA A 158 -11.48 5.53 3.27
N SER A 159 -10.56 4.61 2.98
CA SER A 159 -9.36 4.36 3.76
C SER A 159 -8.19 4.03 2.85
N ILE A 160 -7.00 4.45 3.26
CA ILE A 160 -5.73 4.10 2.64
C ILE A 160 -4.84 3.57 3.75
N SER A 161 -4.23 2.42 3.50
CA SER A 161 -3.20 1.81 4.33
C SER A 161 -1.92 1.66 3.51
N ASP A 162 -0.86 1.13 4.14
CA ASP A 162 0.42 0.89 3.46
C ASP A 162 0.30 -0.04 2.25
N THR A 163 -0.71 -0.90 2.23
CA THR A 163 -0.86 -1.96 1.23
C THR A 163 -2.09 -1.83 0.36
N HIS A 164 -3.14 -1.17 0.83
CA HIS A 164 -4.43 -1.16 0.16
C HIS A 164 -5.12 0.20 0.26
N MET A 165 -5.79 0.56 -0.82
CA MET A 165 -6.82 1.58 -0.85
C MET A 165 -8.20 0.91 -0.90
N ARG A 166 -9.14 1.45 -0.16
CA ARG A 166 -10.56 1.11 -0.22
C ARG A 166 -11.38 2.39 -0.25
N ALA A 167 -12.28 2.50 -1.21
CA ALA A 167 -13.20 3.63 -1.31
C ALA A 167 -14.60 3.12 -1.66
N ARG A 168 -15.62 3.73 -1.07
CA ARG A 168 -17.01 3.44 -1.40
C ARG A 168 -17.67 4.66 -2.04
N ILE A 169 -18.54 4.38 -2.97
CA ILE A 169 -19.40 5.36 -3.63
C ILE A 169 -20.82 4.85 -3.53
N ASN A 170 -21.71 5.65 -2.96
CA ASN A 170 -23.09 5.31 -2.74
C ASN A 170 -23.96 5.86 -3.87
N MET A 171 -25.04 5.14 -4.18
CA MET A 171 -26.04 5.50 -5.16
C MET A 171 -27.43 5.56 -4.49
N PRO A 172 -27.76 6.65 -3.75
CA PRO A 172 -28.98 6.71 -2.96
C PRO A 172 -30.27 6.57 -3.80
N GLN A 173 -30.21 7.00 -5.06
CA GLN A 173 -31.34 6.93 -5.97
C GLN A 173 -31.76 5.48 -6.33
N LEU A 174 -30.88 4.49 -6.12
CA LEU A 174 -31.17 3.07 -6.33
C LEU A 174 -31.76 2.38 -5.09
N GLN A 175 -32.12 3.14 -4.05
CA GLN A 175 -32.71 2.67 -2.82
C GLN A 175 -34.05 1.95 -3.03
N MET A 176 -34.92 2.46 -3.90
CA MET A 176 -36.23 1.85 -4.16
C MET A 176 -36.14 0.41 -4.69
N ALA A 177 -35.09 0.10 -5.48
CA ALA A 177 -34.86 -1.25 -5.96
C ALA A 177 -34.42 -2.19 -4.82
N ALA A 178 -33.66 -1.68 -3.85
CA ALA A 178 -33.24 -2.45 -2.68
C ALA A 178 -34.41 -2.75 -1.74
N ASP A 179 -35.31 -1.83 -1.52
CA ASP A 179 -36.53 -2.06 -0.69
C ASP A 179 -37.37 -3.20 -1.25
N ALA A 180 -37.56 -3.26 -2.57
CA ALA A 180 -38.27 -4.36 -3.23
C ALA A 180 -37.61 -5.72 -3.04
N LEU A 181 -36.24 -5.75 -3.01
CA LEU A 181 -35.46 -6.97 -2.79
C LEU A 181 -35.51 -7.43 -1.34
N LEU A 182 -35.69 -6.53 -0.40
CA LEU A 182 -35.65 -6.80 1.04
C LEU A 182 -37.01 -7.07 1.67
N LYS A 183 -38.12 -6.96 0.93
CA LYS A 183 -39.48 -7.12 1.47
C LYS A 183 -39.71 -8.43 2.25
N ASP A 184 -39.06 -9.52 1.82
CA ASP A 184 -39.17 -10.84 2.42
C ASP A 184 -37.96 -11.18 3.35
N TYR A 185 -37.03 -10.24 3.51
CA TYR A 185 -35.89 -10.43 4.39
C TYR A 185 -36.26 -10.13 5.84
N ARG A 186 -35.77 -10.97 6.76
CA ARG A 186 -35.86 -10.75 8.20
C ARG A 186 -34.48 -10.82 8.82
N SER A 187 -34.11 -9.79 9.57
CA SER A 187 -32.83 -9.75 10.25
C SER A 187 -32.69 -10.89 11.28
N PRO A 188 -31.70 -11.75 11.19
CA PRO A 188 -31.50 -12.81 12.17
C PRO A 188 -31.05 -12.29 13.54
N TRP A 189 -30.60 -11.04 13.63
CA TRP A 189 -30.12 -10.42 14.88
C TRP A 189 -31.18 -9.56 15.56
N THR A 190 -31.92 -8.77 14.80
CA THR A 190 -32.93 -7.85 15.37
C THR A 190 -34.36 -8.36 15.23
N GLY A 191 -34.60 -9.34 14.35
CA GLY A 191 -35.92 -9.84 14.04
C GLY A 191 -36.77 -8.89 13.18
N ASN A 192 -36.27 -7.69 12.84
CA ASN A 192 -36.98 -6.72 12.03
C ASN A 192 -37.11 -7.20 10.59
N SER A 193 -38.23 -6.85 9.94
CA SER A 193 -38.44 -7.11 8.52
C SER A 193 -37.55 -6.22 7.64
N GLY A 194 -37.37 -6.58 6.38
CA GLY A 194 -36.60 -5.79 5.45
C GLY A 194 -37.09 -4.37 5.25
N THR A 195 -38.42 -4.16 5.40
CA THR A 195 -39.08 -2.85 5.32
C THR A 195 -38.88 -1.98 6.56
N ASP A 196 -38.53 -2.58 7.71
CA ASP A 196 -38.29 -1.89 8.98
C ASP A 196 -36.78 -1.67 9.23
N ASN A 197 -35.95 -2.23 8.41
CA ASN A 197 -34.49 -2.08 8.53
C ASN A 197 -34.05 -0.71 8.00
N PRO A 198 -32.87 -0.22 8.49
CA PRO A 198 -32.29 1.00 7.93
C PRO A 198 -32.09 0.84 6.43
N THR A 199 -32.32 1.91 5.75
CA THR A 199 -32.24 2.06 4.30
C THR A 199 -31.01 1.39 3.70
N VAL A 200 -31.23 0.44 2.80
CA VAL A 200 -30.18 -0.17 1.99
C VAL A 200 -30.16 0.53 0.63
N PHE A 201 -29.01 0.99 0.25
CA PHE A 201 -28.79 1.57 -1.08
C PHE A 201 -27.64 0.88 -1.76
N MET A 202 -27.65 0.89 -3.07
CA MET A 202 -26.57 0.32 -3.86
C MET A 202 -25.31 1.20 -3.78
N GLY A 203 -24.17 0.59 -3.91
CA GLY A 203 -22.90 1.28 -3.95
C GLY A 203 -21.84 0.48 -4.69
N ILE A 204 -20.78 1.17 -5.05
CA ILE A 204 -19.58 0.59 -5.64
C ILE A 204 -18.49 0.63 -4.58
N GLU A 205 -17.81 -0.49 -4.38
CA GLU A 205 -16.60 -0.54 -3.59
C GLU A 205 -15.40 -0.71 -4.52
N ILE A 206 -14.47 0.22 -4.42
CA ILE A 206 -13.21 0.25 -5.15
C ILE A 206 -12.14 -0.27 -4.20
N ARG A 207 -11.35 -1.21 -4.66
CA ARG A 207 -10.17 -1.69 -3.94
C ARG A 207 -8.98 -1.71 -4.89
N ASN A 208 -7.84 -1.24 -4.41
CA ASN A 208 -6.58 -1.32 -5.14
C ASN A 208 -5.44 -1.64 -4.17
N SER A 209 -4.45 -2.36 -4.67
CA SER A 209 -3.19 -2.61 -3.97
C SER A 209 -2.05 -2.15 -4.87
N GLU A 210 -1.29 -1.15 -4.42
CA GLU A 210 -0.10 -0.65 -5.12
C GLU A 210 1.15 -1.48 -4.82
N VAL A 211 1.06 -2.46 -3.91
CA VAL A 211 2.20 -3.22 -3.36
C VAL A 211 1.85 -4.69 -3.18
#